data_bcecf64b5c2108bae7775872cb06b14e
#
_entry.id   bcecf64b5c2108bae7775872cb06b14e
#
_cell.length_a   1.000
_cell.length_b   1.000
_cell.length_c   1.000
_cell.angle_alpha   90.00
_cell.angle_beta   90.00
_cell.angle_gamma   90.00
#
_symmetry.space_group_name_H-M   'P 1'
#
loop_
_entity.id
_entity.type
_entity.pdbx_description
1 polymer ?
#
loop_
_entity_poly.entity_id
_entity_poly.type
_entity_poly.pdbx_seq_one_letter_code
_entity_poly.pdbx_strand_id
1 'polypeptide(L)' 'MGRSFNDWWNTVPADLKEKARRGDENNKPLLNQINYVLLHLHLAGKHDAKPSHEELKDWLHSGQVDVL' A
#
# COMPACT_ATOMS: atom_id res chain seq x y z
N MET A 1 6.17 -5.46 -17.02
CA MET A 1 7.00 -5.38 -15.82
C MET A 1 6.44 -4.38 -14.86
N GLY A 2 6.15 -4.83 -13.66
CA GLY A 2 5.61 -3.95 -12.65
C GLY A 2 6.69 -3.23 -11.85
N ARG A 3 6.29 -2.15 -11.21
CA ARG A 3 7.14 -1.47 -10.25
C ARG A 3 7.22 -2.30 -8.97
N SER A 4 8.20 -2.01 -8.12
CA SER A 4 8.28 -2.66 -6.82
C SER A 4 7.25 -2.06 -5.86
N PHE A 5 6.97 -2.78 -4.77
CA PHE A 5 6.07 -2.25 -3.74
C PHE A 5 6.61 -0.93 -3.18
N ASN A 6 7.91 -0.85 -2.93
CA ASN A 6 8.50 0.37 -2.38
C ASN A 6 8.34 1.55 -3.34
N ASP A 7 8.46 1.32 -4.63
CA ASP A 7 8.25 2.38 -5.62
C ASP A 7 6.84 2.94 -5.53
N TRP A 8 5.85 2.06 -5.43
CA TRP A 8 4.47 2.51 -5.28
C TRP A 8 4.26 3.20 -3.93
N TRP A 9 4.76 2.59 -2.85
CA TRP A 9 4.57 3.12 -1.50
C TRP A 9 5.12 4.54 -1.38
N ASN A 10 6.22 4.83 -2.07
CA ASN A 10 6.79 6.16 -2.06
C ASN A 10 5.93 7.19 -2.78
N THR A 11 5.00 6.77 -3.63
CA THR A 11 4.07 7.69 -4.29
C THR A 11 2.85 8.01 -3.42
N VAL A 12 2.63 7.26 -2.35
CA VAL A 12 1.49 7.49 -1.47
C VAL A 12 1.71 8.77 -0.68
N PRO A 13 0.70 9.66 -0.56
CA PRO A 13 0.85 10.89 0.22
C PRO A 13 1.29 10.61 1.66
N ALA A 14 2.19 11.45 2.17
CA ALA A 14 2.77 11.24 3.49
C ALA A 14 1.72 11.26 4.60
N ASP A 15 0.72 12.14 4.50
CA ASP A 15 -0.34 12.22 5.49
C ASP A 15 -1.20 10.94 5.52
N LEU A 16 -1.42 10.35 4.36
CA LEU A 16 -2.18 9.10 4.28
C LEU A 16 -1.38 7.94 4.88
N LYS A 17 -0.08 7.89 4.58
CA LYS A 17 0.79 6.88 5.19
C LYS A 17 0.84 7.01 6.70
N GLU A 18 0.89 8.24 7.19
CA GLU A 18 0.90 8.50 8.62
C GLU A 18 -0.37 8.00 9.29
N LYS A 19 -1.52 8.26 8.69
CA LYS A 19 -2.80 7.78 9.22
C LYS A 19 -2.87 6.26 9.21
N ALA A 20 -2.38 5.64 8.16
CA ALA A 20 -2.35 4.18 8.07
C ALA A 20 -1.46 3.58 9.16
N ARG A 21 -0.34 4.24 9.42
CA ARG A 21 0.64 3.77 10.39
C ARG A 21 0.19 3.89 11.84
N ARG A 22 -0.71 4.84 12.13
CA ARG A 22 -1.20 5.04 13.49
C ARG A 22 -1.89 3.83 14.08
N GLY A 23 -2.46 3.00 13.23
CA GLY A 23 -3.13 1.78 13.67
C GLY A 23 -2.20 0.57 13.72
N ASP A 24 -0.91 0.78 13.42
CA ASP A 24 0.04 -0.32 13.35
C ASP A 24 1.29 0.04 14.15
N GLU A 25 1.54 -0.71 15.21
CA GLU A 25 2.66 -0.48 16.11
C GLU A 25 4.01 -0.79 15.49
N ASN A 26 4.03 -1.58 14.42
CA ASN A 26 5.28 -2.05 13.82
C ASN A 26 5.89 -1.03 12.85
N ASN A 27 5.16 -0.01 12.45
CA ASN A 27 5.62 1.01 11.51
C ASN A 27 6.08 0.43 10.16
N LYS A 28 5.62 -0.75 9.81
CA LYS A 28 5.92 -1.38 8.54
C LYS A 28 4.70 -1.32 7.63
N PRO A 29 4.89 -1.34 6.31
CA PRO A 29 3.75 -1.38 5.39
C PRO A 29 3.11 -2.77 5.40
N LEU A 30 2.39 -3.08 6.45
CA LEU A 30 1.66 -4.32 6.59
C LEU A 30 0.39 -4.30 5.74
N LEU A 31 -0.19 -5.47 5.54
CA LEU A 31 -1.40 -5.61 4.74
C LEU A 31 -2.52 -4.68 5.22
N ASN A 32 -2.64 -4.48 6.52
CA ASN A 32 -3.64 -3.56 7.06
C ASN A 32 -3.42 -2.12 6.62
N GLN A 33 -2.16 -1.67 6.61
CA GLN A 33 -1.83 -0.33 6.15
C GLN A 33 -2.12 -0.18 4.66
N ILE A 34 -1.79 -1.20 3.88
CA ILE A 34 -2.05 -1.19 2.46
C ILE A 34 -3.55 -1.10 2.20
N ASN A 35 -4.35 -1.89 2.91
CA ASN A 35 -5.80 -1.88 2.75
C ASN A 35 -6.39 -0.52 3.10
N TYR A 36 -5.88 0.11 4.16
CA TYR A 36 -6.31 1.44 4.53
C TYR A 36 -6.04 2.45 3.41
N VAL A 37 -4.83 2.42 2.87
CA VAL A 37 -4.44 3.31 1.78
C VAL A 37 -5.29 3.07 0.54
N LEU A 38 -5.51 1.81 0.19
CA LEU A 38 -6.30 1.46 -0.99
C LEU A 38 -7.73 1.95 -0.85
N LEU A 39 -8.33 1.78 0.33
CA LEU A 39 -9.69 2.25 0.57
C LEU A 39 -9.78 3.77 0.40
N HIS A 40 -8.85 4.50 0.98
CA HIS A 40 -8.86 5.96 0.90
C HIS A 40 -8.60 6.47 -0.52
N LEU A 41 -7.73 5.81 -1.26
CA LEU A 41 -7.51 6.16 -2.66
C LEU A 41 -8.77 5.91 -3.48
N HIS A 42 -9.47 4.82 -3.20
CA HIS A 42 -10.72 4.50 -3.87
C HIS A 42 -11.78 5.57 -3.59
N LEU A 43 -11.95 5.92 -2.32
CA LEU A 43 -12.95 6.92 -1.91
C LEU A 43 -12.65 8.30 -2.47
N ALA A 44 -11.37 8.62 -2.66
CA ALA A 44 -10.96 9.89 -3.25
C ALA A 44 -11.03 9.90 -4.78
N GLY A 45 -11.40 8.79 -5.39
CA GLY A 45 -11.46 8.67 -6.84
C GLY A 45 -10.11 8.60 -7.52
N LYS A 46 -9.06 8.31 -6.77
CA LYS A 46 -7.69 8.25 -7.29
C LYS A 46 -7.35 6.83 -7.74
N HIS A 47 -8.12 6.32 -8.67
CA HIS A 47 -7.96 4.93 -9.11
C HIS A 47 -6.62 4.68 -9.79
N ASP A 48 -6.07 5.69 -10.47
CA ASP A 48 -4.78 5.55 -11.13
C ASP A 48 -3.61 5.45 -10.15
N ALA A 49 -3.81 5.92 -8.92
CA ALA A 49 -2.78 5.84 -7.89
C ALA A 49 -2.73 4.48 -7.20
N LYS A 50 -3.71 3.64 -7.44
CA LYS A 50 -3.74 2.31 -6.83
C LYS A 50 -2.92 1.33 -7.67
N PRO A 51 -2.27 0.34 -7.05
CA PRO A 51 -1.61 -0.71 -7.81
C PRO A 51 -2.66 -1.61 -8.49
N SER A 52 -2.26 -2.25 -9.57
CA SER A 52 -3.12 -3.24 -10.20
C SER A 52 -3.23 -4.46 -9.29
N HIS A 53 -4.27 -5.26 -9.53
CA HIS A 53 -4.47 -6.47 -8.77
C HIS A 53 -3.29 -7.44 -8.91
N GLU A 54 -2.73 -7.52 -10.11
CA GLU A 54 -1.58 -8.38 -10.37
C GLU A 54 -0.31 -7.87 -9.69
N GLU A 55 -0.10 -6.56 -9.68
CA GLU A 55 1.03 -5.97 -8.97
C GLU A 55 0.99 -6.33 -7.50
N LEU A 56 -0.18 -6.11 -6.88
CA LEU A 56 -0.34 -6.38 -5.46
C LEU A 56 -0.11 -7.87 -5.16
N LYS A 57 -0.64 -8.74 -5.99
CA LYS A 57 -0.46 -10.16 -5.85
C LYS A 57 1.02 -10.56 -5.93
N ASP A 58 1.75 -9.98 -6.89
CA ASP A 58 3.18 -10.24 -7.03
C ASP A 58 3.95 -9.79 -5.80
N TRP A 59 3.61 -8.63 -5.26
CA TRP A 59 4.29 -8.11 -4.06
C TRP A 59 4.08 -9.02 -2.87
N LEU A 60 2.88 -9.54 -2.70
CA LEU A 60 2.58 -10.48 -1.62
C LEU A 60 3.33 -11.79 -1.80
N HIS A 61 3.38 -12.31 -3.01
CA HIS A 61 4.05 -13.57 -3.30
C HIS A 61 5.56 -13.48 -3.22
N SER A 62 6.13 -12.33 -3.54
CA SER A 62 7.58 -12.14 -3.54
C SER A 62 8.13 -11.76 -2.16
N GLY A 63 7.26 -11.56 -1.19
CA GLY A 63 7.68 -11.17 0.15
C GLY A 63 8.04 -9.71 0.29
N GLN A 64 7.69 -8.88 -0.68
CA GLN A 64 7.95 -7.43 -0.59
C GLN A 64 7.07 -6.76 0.45
N VAL A 65 5.98 -7.40 0.84
CA VAL A 65 5.04 -6.88 1.83
C VAL A 65 5.01 -7.86 3.00
N ASP A 66 5.16 -7.35 4.21
CA ASP A 66 5.03 -8.18 5.41
C ASP A 66 3.57 -8.55 5.62
N VAL A 67 3.30 -9.83 5.73
CA VAL A 67 1.96 -10.36 5.98
C VAL A 67 1.99 -11.12 7.29
N LEU A 68 1.08 -10.78 8.18
CA LEU A 68 0.97 -11.46 9.46
C LEU A 68 0.15 -12.72 9.36
#